data_55ebf1f5098e588d3ade4ed53ca36f72
#
_entry.id   55ebf1f5098e588d3ade4ed53ca36f72
#
_cell.length_a   1.000
_cell.length_b   1.000
_cell.length_c   1.000
_cell.angle_alpha   90.00
_cell.angle_beta   90.00
_cell.angle_gamma   90.00
#
_symmetry.space_group_name_H-M   'P 1'
#
loop_
_entity.id
_entity.type
_entity.pdbx_description
1 polymer ?
#
loop_
_entity_poly.entity_id
_entity_poly.type
_entity_poly.pdbx_seq_one_letter_code
_entity_poly.pdbx_strand_id
1 'polypeptide(L)'
;MDTAVLTGKTDPQRRQHVWDEKRSFFCTPLTMTLDIENERLDPKRVVLVVLDEAHRARGAYAYNKIVEQLTNAGARFRVVGLSATPGSQIKFIQEVVTSLRISRVECRSDDDPDVRRYIHDRQEEVVVVKADSAIRKIEHMINNIGEYTSISIVSSYPTFC
;
A
#
# COMPACT_ATOMS: atom_id res chain seq x y z
N MET A 1 -25.01 5.62 -6.30
CA MET A 1 -24.14 5.11 -5.22
C MET A 1 -23.85 6.22 -4.25
N ASP A 2 -23.91 5.96 -2.98
CA ASP A 2 -23.65 6.95 -1.92
C ASP A 2 -22.18 6.99 -1.53
N THR A 3 -21.34 7.28 -2.53
CA THR A 3 -19.87 7.17 -2.46
C THR A 3 -19.22 8.50 -2.78
N ALA A 4 -18.14 8.83 -2.09
CA ALA A 4 -17.32 10.01 -2.33
C ALA A 4 -15.84 9.70 -2.44
N VAL A 5 -15.10 10.55 -3.16
CA VAL A 5 -13.64 10.53 -3.25
C VAL A 5 -13.09 11.77 -2.54
N LEU A 6 -12.25 11.57 -1.53
CA LEU A 6 -11.66 12.62 -0.70
C LEU A 6 -10.14 12.59 -0.77
N THR A 7 -9.54 13.71 -1.08
CA THR A 7 -8.08 13.88 -1.12
C THR A 7 -7.67 15.18 -0.46
N GLY A 8 -6.36 15.37 -0.25
CA GLY A 8 -5.84 16.63 0.26
C GLY A 8 -6.13 17.87 -0.62
N LYS A 9 -6.57 17.65 -1.88
CA LYS A 9 -7.00 18.74 -2.78
C LYS A 9 -8.45 19.17 -2.55
N THR A 10 -9.24 18.36 -1.84
CA THR A 10 -10.63 18.70 -1.49
C THR A 10 -10.62 19.66 -0.31
N ASP A 11 -11.37 20.74 -0.42
CA ASP A 11 -11.50 21.74 0.66
C ASP A 11 -11.93 21.10 1.99
N PRO A 12 -11.31 21.46 3.12
CA PRO A 12 -11.59 20.84 4.42
C PRO A 12 -13.04 20.99 4.89
N GLN A 13 -13.69 22.14 4.68
CA GLN A 13 -15.08 22.36 5.09
C GLN A 13 -16.02 21.50 4.24
N ARG A 14 -15.73 21.41 2.93
CA ARG A 14 -16.48 20.52 2.04
C ARG A 14 -16.31 19.05 2.45
N ARG A 15 -15.11 18.61 2.88
CA ARG A 15 -14.91 17.23 3.35
C ARG A 15 -15.77 16.91 4.57
N GLN A 16 -15.84 17.83 5.53
CA GLN A 16 -16.70 17.65 6.71
C GLN A 16 -18.15 17.35 6.32
N HIS A 17 -18.71 18.15 5.44
CA HIS A 17 -20.07 17.96 4.95
C HIS A 17 -20.23 16.61 4.21
N VAL A 18 -19.26 16.23 3.39
CA VAL A 18 -19.28 14.96 2.67
C VAL A 18 -19.19 13.76 3.63
N TRP A 19 -18.37 13.84 4.71
CA TRP A 19 -18.32 12.80 5.76
C TRP A 19 -19.69 12.59 6.43
N ASP A 20 -20.48 13.64 6.56
CA ASP A 20 -21.82 13.56 7.17
C ASP A 20 -22.88 13.00 6.23
N GLU A 21 -22.82 13.32 4.94
CA GLU A 21 -23.82 12.94 3.95
C GLU A 21 -23.64 11.55 3.37
N LYS A 22 -22.37 11.13 3.15
CA LYS A 22 -22.07 9.91 2.42
C LYS A 22 -21.80 8.73 3.35
N ARG A 23 -21.82 7.51 2.78
CA ARG A 23 -21.59 6.26 3.54
C ARG A 23 -20.32 5.52 3.12
N SER A 24 -19.89 5.68 1.87
CA SER A 24 -18.71 5.01 1.33
C SER A 24 -17.72 6.04 0.82
N PHE A 25 -16.44 5.84 1.15
CA PHE A 25 -15.40 6.80 0.84
C PHE A 25 -14.18 6.13 0.27
N PHE A 26 -13.62 6.72 -0.79
CA PHE A 26 -12.25 6.49 -1.21
C PHE A 26 -11.43 7.71 -0.80
N CYS A 27 -10.46 7.52 0.07
CA CYS A 27 -9.65 8.65 0.54
C CYS A 27 -8.19 8.27 0.69
N THR A 28 -7.31 9.28 0.60
CA THR A 28 -5.92 9.05 0.97
C THR A 28 -5.77 8.88 2.48
N PRO A 29 -4.88 8.00 2.95
CA PRO A 29 -4.72 7.75 4.40
C PRO A 29 -4.49 9.02 5.21
N LEU A 30 -3.64 9.92 4.72
CA LEU A 30 -3.34 11.19 5.37
C LEU A 30 -4.58 12.10 5.48
N THR A 31 -5.47 12.10 4.48
CA THR A 31 -6.72 12.87 4.54
C THR A 31 -7.60 12.38 5.68
N MET A 32 -7.75 11.07 5.83
CA MET A 32 -8.55 10.49 6.90
C MET A 32 -7.95 10.80 8.28
N THR A 33 -6.64 10.63 8.48
CA THR A 33 -6.00 10.94 9.77
C THR A 33 -6.17 12.40 10.16
N LEU A 34 -5.96 13.32 9.22
CA LEU A 34 -6.12 14.76 9.48
C LEU A 34 -7.57 15.16 9.73
N ASP A 35 -8.53 14.50 9.08
CA ASP A 35 -9.95 14.83 9.30
C ASP A 35 -10.46 14.27 10.63
N ILE A 36 -9.91 13.17 11.13
CA ILE A 36 -10.15 12.69 12.51
C ILE A 36 -9.52 13.67 13.53
N GLU A 37 -8.27 14.05 13.33
CA GLU A 37 -7.55 14.98 14.23
C GLU A 37 -8.21 16.34 14.34
N ASN A 38 -8.80 16.83 13.25
CA ASN A 38 -9.48 18.11 13.22
C ASN A 38 -10.99 18.00 13.43
N GLU A 39 -11.46 16.88 13.96
CA GLU A 39 -12.87 16.61 14.33
C GLU A 39 -13.86 16.76 13.15
N ARG A 40 -13.40 16.60 11.91
CA ARG A 40 -14.25 16.62 10.71
C ARG A 40 -14.90 15.28 10.43
N LEU A 41 -14.26 14.20 10.88
CA LEU A 41 -14.79 12.83 10.83
C LEU A 41 -14.88 12.29 12.26
N ASP A 42 -16.10 11.96 12.69
CA ASP A 42 -16.28 11.21 13.93
C ASP A 42 -15.80 9.76 13.74
N PRO A 43 -14.70 9.36 14.41
CA PRO A 43 -14.14 8.01 14.27
C PRO A 43 -15.13 6.91 14.66
N LYS A 44 -16.11 7.17 15.54
CA LYS A 44 -17.11 6.18 15.96
C LYS A 44 -18.11 5.81 14.86
N ARG A 45 -18.22 6.61 13.82
CA ARG A 45 -19.04 6.34 12.64
C ARG A 45 -18.38 5.38 11.65
N VAL A 46 -17.07 5.15 11.78
CA VAL A 46 -16.31 4.24 10.92
C VAL A 46 -16.53 2.80 11.37
N VAL A 47 -17.12 1.99 10.52
CA VAL A 47 -17.42 0.57 10.80
C VAL A 47 -16.58 -0.41 10.00
N LEU A 48 -15.98 0.05 8.89
CA LEU A 48 -15.11 -0.75 8.03
C LEU A 48 -14.00 0.13 7.44
N VAL A 49 -12.79 -0.35 7.49
CA VAL A 49 -11.63 0.23 6.81
C VAL A 49 -11.03 -0.81 5.87
N VAL A 50 -10.95 -0.50 4.59
CA VAL A 50 -10.28 -1.33 3.58
C VAL A 50 -8.98 -0.63 3.21
N LEU A 51 -7.86 -1.33 3.38
CA LEU A 51 -6.52 -0.82 3.15
C LEU A 51 -5.89 -1.57 1.98
N ASP A 52 -5.72 -0.88 0.87
CA ASP A 52 -4.99 -1.40 -0.27
C ASP A 52 -3.48 -1.29 -0.02
N GLU A 53 -2.70 -2.22 -0.59
CA GLU A 53 -1.26 -2.32 -0.34
C GLU A 53 -0.93 -2.35 1.17
N ALA A 54 -1.66 -3.17 1.92
CA ALA A 54 -1.59 -3.24 3.38
C ALA A 54 -0.19 -3.59 3.93
N HIS A 55 0.69 -4.19 3.11
CA HIS A 55 2.10 -4.43 3.46
C HIS A 55 2.87 -3.15 3.82
N ARG A 56 2.36 -1.97 3.43
CA ARG A 56 2.91 -0.67 3.80
C ARG A 56 2.64 -0.27 5.26
N ALA A 57 1.75 -0.98 5.96
CA ALA A 57 1.38 -0.67 7.34
C ALA A 57 2.49 -1.05 8.34
N ARG A 58 3.67 -0.45 8.18
CA ARG A 58 4.86 -0.66 9.01
C ARG A 58 5.36 0.65 9.59
N GLY A 59 5.90 0.58 10.79
CA GLY A 59 6.42 1.78 11.48
C GLY A 59 5.36 2.88 11.60
N ALA A 60 5.74 4.12 11.30
CA ALA A 60 4.88 5.31 11.40
C ALA A 60 3.97 5.56 10.17
N TYR A 61 3.67 4.52 9.37
CA TYR A 61 2.84 4.70 8.19
C TYR A 61 1.38 5.08 8.56
N ALA A 62 0.75 5.92 7.75
CA ALA A 62 -0.56 6.50 8.05
C ALA A 62 -1.69 5.47 8.30
N TYR A 63 -1.58 4.24 7.80
CA TYR A 63 -2.54 3.17 8.10
C TYR A 63 -2.55 2.80 9.58
N ASN A 64 -1.35 2.72 10.21
CA ASN A 64 -1.23 2.42 11.63
C ASN A 64 -1.86 3.53 12.47
N LYS A 65 -1.66 4.79 12.06
CA LYS A 65 -2.26 5.96 12.72
C LYS A 65 -3.79 5.95 12.65
N ILE A 66 -4.38 5.56 11.49
CA ILE A 66 -5.84 5.41 11.36
C ILE A 66 -6.36 4.37 12.36
N VAL A 67 -5.76 3.17 12.39
CA VAL A 67 -6.19 2.09 13.28
C VAL A 67 -6.05 2.50 14.75
N GLU A 68 -4.99 3.21 15.09
CA GLU A 68 -4.76 3.73 16.43
C GLU A 68 -5.81 4.79 16.83
N GLN A 69 -6.06 5.79 15.98
CA GLN A 69 -7.06 6.83 16.21
C GLN A 69 -8.46 6.26 16.41
N LEU A 70 -8.88 5.33 15.53
CA LEU A 70 -10.17 4.65 15.65
C LEU A 70 -10.28 3.85 16.95
N THR A 71 -9.20 3.15 17.32
CA THR A 71 -9.15 2.36 18.56
C THR A 71 -9.25 3.25 19.79
N ASN A 72 -8.45 4.32 19.84
CA ASN A 72 -8.41 5.25 20.98
C ASN A 72 -9.74 5.97 21.18
N ALA A 73 -10.48 6.22 20.09
CA ALA A 73 -11.82 6.76 20.14
C ALA A 73 -12.90 5.75 20.59
N GLY A 74 -12.54 4.49 20.78
CA GLY A 74 -13.48 3.42 21.11
C GLY A 74 -14.44 3.04 19.97
N ALA A 75 -14.06 3.28 18.72
CA ALA A 75 -14.82 2.88 17.56
C ALA A 75 -14.93 1.34 17.45
N ARG A 76 -16.06 0.86 16.93
CA ARG A 76 -16.29 -0.57 16.63
C ARG A 76 -16.18 -0.78 15.13
N PHE A 77 -15.03 -1.16 14.65
CA PHE A 77 -14.73 -1.29 13.23
C PHE A 77 -14.05 -2.60 12.89
N ARG A 78 -14.08 -2.95 11.61
CA ARG A 78 -13.35 -4.06 11.01
C ARG A 78 -12.28 -3.50 10.08
N VAL A 79 -11.13 -4.16 10.03
CA VAL A 79 -10.06 -3.87 9.06
C VAL A 79 -9.98 -5.00 8.04
N VAL A 80 -9.90 -4.65 6.77
CA VAL A 80 -9.56 -5.53 5.66
C VAL A 80 -8.29 -4.99 5.01
N GLY A 81 -7.20 -5.73 5.09
CA GLY A 81 -5.96 -5.42 4.41
C GLY A 81 -5.81 -6.26 3.14
N LEU A 82 -5.57 -5.61 2.01
CA LEU A 82 -5.31 -6.24 0.73
C LEU A 82 -3.84 -6.05 0.36
N SER A 83 -3.19 -7.10 -0.12
CA SER A 83 -1.81 -7.02 -0.60
C SER A 83 -1.52 -8.14 -1.57
N ALA A 84 -0.99 -7.81 -2.74
CA ALA A 84 -0.47 -8.78 -3.70
C ALA A 84 0.94 -9.27 -3.32
N THR A 85 1.70 -8.44 -2.59
CA THR A 85 3.10 -8.70 -2.23
C THR A 85 3.34 -8.48 -0.75
N PRO A 86 2.87 -9.38 0.13
CA PRO A 86 2.96 -9.19 1.58
C PRO A 86 4.41 -9.20 2.12
N GLY A 87 5.38 -9.58 1.26
CA GLY A 87 6.78 -9.73 1.62
C GLY A 87 7.16 -11.19 1.91
N SER A 88 8.46 -11.49 1.82
CA SER A 88 9.01 -12.84 2.03
C SER A 88 9.37 -13.15 3.49
N GLN A 89 9.50 -12.14 4.35
CA GLN A 89 9.91 -12.32 5.74
C GLN A 89 8.69 -12.33 6.66
N ILE A 90 8.50 -13.41 7.37
CA ILE A 90 7.41 -13.62 8.34
C ILE A 90 7.36 -12.48 9.38
N LYS A 91 8.51 -11.98 9.82
CA LYS A 91 8.59 -10.88 10.77
C LYS A 91 7.84 -9.62 10.28
N PHE A 92 7.98 -9.28 9.01
CA PHE A 92 7.31 -8.12 8.44
C PHE A 92 5.81 -8.32 8.28
N ILE A 93 5.41 -9.53 7.90
CA ILE A 93 3.98 -9.90 7.83
C ILE A 93 3.37 -9.82 9.23
N GLN A 94 4.06 -10.34 10.26
CA GLN A 94 3.61 -10.28 11.64
C GLN A 94 3.48 -8.84 12.16
N GLU A 95 4.40 -7.96 11.78
CA GLU A 95 4.33 -6.53 12.12
C GLU A 95 3.04 -5.90 11.56
N VAL A 96 2.73 -6.13 10.28
CA VAL A 96 1.51 -5.63 9.63
C VAL A 96 0.25 -6.20 10.30
N VAL A 97 0.20 -7.50 10.52
CA VAL A 97 -0.92 -8.19 11.18
C VAL A 97 -1.19 -7.59 12.56
N THR A 98 -0.12 -7.36 13.33
CA THR A 98 -0.22 -6.79 14.68
C THR A 98 -0.65 -5.32 14.63
N SER A 99 -0.03 -4.51 13.77
CA SER A 99 -0.30 -3.07 13.66
C SER A 99 -1.74 -2.78 13.19
N LEU A 100 -2.23 -3.58 12.27
CA LEU A 100 -3.60 -3.47 11.74
C LEU A 100 -4.64 -4.27 12.53
N ARG A 101 -4.23 -4.99 13.57
CA ARG A 101 -5.08 -5.85 14.42
C ARG A 101 -5.84 -6.90 13.61
N ILE A 102 -5.19 -7.48 12.61
CA ILE A 102 -5.77 -8.52 11.77
C ILE A 102 -5.88 -9.82 12.57
N SER A 103 -7.07 -10.40 12.60
CA SER A 103 -7.34 -11.67 13.31
C SER A 103 -7.30 -12.90 12.40
N ARG A 104 -7.44 -12.72 11.09
CA ARG A 104 -7.43 -13.81 10.10
C ARG A 104 -6.66 -13.38 8.86
N VAL A 105 -5.76 -14.25 8.41
CA VAL A 105 -5.03 -14.07 7.14
C VAL A 105 -5.52 -15.12 6.16
N GLU A 106 -5.86 -14.68 4.96
CA GLU A 106 -6.19 -15.53 3.82
C GLU A 106 -5.11 -15.36 2.75
N CYS A 107 -4.58 -16.47 2.25
CA CYS A 107 -3.59 -16.50 1.18
C CYS A 107 -4.19 -17.15 -0.05
N ARG A 108 -3.94 -16.59 -1.21
CA ARG A 108 -4.30 -17.13 -2.51
C ARG A 108 -3.10 -17.06 -3.43
N SER A 109 -2.91 -18.10 -4.24
CA SER A 109 -1.92 -18.13 -5.30
C SER A 109 -2.58 -17.84 -6.65
N ASP A 110 -1.76 -17.54 -7.65
CA ASP A 110 -2.22 -17.33 -9.02
C ASP A 110 -2.90 -18.59 -9.61
N ASP A 111 -2.59 -19.77 -9.08
CA ASP A 111 -3.14 -21.05 -9.51
C ASP A 111 -4.45 -21.42 -8.83
N ASP A 112 -4.85 -20.71 -7.78
CA ASP A 112 -6.12 -20.96 -7.08
C ASP A 112 -7.31 -20.74 -8.03
N PRO A 113 -8.30 -21.66 -8.08
CA PRO A 113 -9.39 -21.59 -9.06
C PRO A 113 -10.24 -20.31 -8.99
N ASP A 114 -10.32 -19.68 -7.82
CA ASP A 114 -11.05 -18.44 -7.61
C ASP A 114 -10.26 -17.20 -8.07
N VAL A 115 -8.94 -17.32 -8.21
CA VAL A 115 -8.04 -16.25 -8.69
C VAL A 115 -7.73 -16.43 -10.19
N ARG A 116 -7.44 -17.67 -10.65
CA ARG A 116 -7.03 -18.00 -12.01
C ARG A 116 -7.95 -17.43 -13.10
N ARG A 117 -9.25 -17.39 -12.85
CA ARG A 117 -10.24 -16.84 -13.81
C ARG A 117 -10.13 -15.33 -14.06
N TYR A 118 -9.39 -14.61 -13.22
CA TYR A 118 -9.16 -13.16 -13.35
C TYR A 118 -7.75 -12.84 -13.83
N ILE A 119 -6.88 -13.84 -14.00
CA ILE A 119 -5.50 -13.70 -14.46
C ILE A 119 -5.46 -14.03 -15.96
N HIS A 120 -4.90 -13.12 -16.73
CA HIS A 120 -4.62 -13.35 -18.13
C HIS A 120 -3.33 -14.14 -18.29
N ASP A 121 -3.28 -15.02 -19.31
CA ASP A 121 -2.05 -15.74 -19.66
C ASP A 121 -0.98 -14.73 -20.09
N ARG A 122 0.22 -14.89 -19.54
CA ARG A 122 1.38 -14.09 -19.92
C ARG A 122 2.18 -14.83 -20.98
N GLN A 123 2.50 -14.16 -22.05
CA GLN A 123 3.53 -14.59 -23.00
C GLN A 123 4.78 -13.77 -22.67
N GLU A 124 5.85 -14.47 -22.30
CA GLU A 124 7.13 -13.82 -21.99
C GLU A 124 8.09 -14.07 -23.16
N GLU A 125 8.61 -13.01 -23.73
CA GLU A 125 9.69 -13.05 -24.72
C GLU A 125 10.93 -12.41 -24.10
N VAL A 126 12.00 -13.18 -23.99
CA VAL A 126 13.28 -12.70 -23.48
C VAL A 126 14.14 -12.22 -24.64
N VAL A 127 14.28 -10.92 -24.78
CA VAL A 127 15.16 -10.30 -25.78
C VAL A 127 16.46 -9.87 -25.12
N VAL A 128 17.56 -10.55 -25.47
CA VAL A 128 18.89 -10.19 -24.97
C VAL A 128 19.49 -9.11 -25.86
N VAL A 129 19.62 -7.90 -25.32
CA VAL A 129 20.23 -6.75 -26.02
C VAL A 129 21.64 -6.51 -25.49
N LYS A 130 22.60 -6.36 -26.39
CA LYS A 130 23.94 -5.94 -25.97
C LYS A 130 23.94 -4.45 -25.67
N ALA A 131 24.33 -4.09 -24.44
CA ALA A 131 24.51 -2.68 -24.08
C ALA A 131 25.62 -2.06 -24.95
N ASP A 132 25.31 -0.95 -25.62
CA ASP A 132 26.29 -0.17 -26.34
C ASP A 132 27.23 0.63 -25.42
N SER A 133 28.20 1.31 -26.02
CA SER A 133 29.21 2.08 -25.25
C SER A 133 28.57 3.24 -24.44
N ALA A 134 27.46 3.82 -24.92
CA ALA A 134 26.77 4.91 -24.25
C ALA A 134 26.03 4.40 -23.00
N ILE A 135 25.34 3.25 -23.12
CA ILE A 135 24.63 2.64 -21.99
C ILE A 135 25.65 2.22 -20.91
N ARG A 136 26.77 1.60 -21.27
CA ARG A 136 27.84 1.23 -20.31
C ARG A 136 28.43 2.46 -19.61
N LYS A 137 28.55 3.58 -20.30
CA LYS A 137 29.04 4.82 -19.73
C LYS A 137 28.06 5.38 -18.69
N ILE A 138 26.76 5.32 -18.98
CA ILE A 138 25.69 5.73 -18.07
C ILE A 138 25.67 4.80 -16.82
N GLU A 139 25.77 3.51 -17.03
CA GLU A 139 25.85 2.51 -15.94
C GLU A 139 27.03 2.79 -15.01
N HIS A 140 28.20 3.07 -15.59
CA HIS A 140 29.39 3.42 -14.80
C HIS A 140 29.20 4.73 -14.01
N MET A 141 28.56 5.75 -14.62
CA MET A 141 28.26 7.00 -13.93
C MET A 141 27.26 6.79 -12.77
N ILE A 142 26.23 5.97 -12.96
CA ILE A 142 25.23 5.65 -11.93
C ILE A 142 25.88 4.89 -10.77
N ASN A 143 26.72 3.89 -11.07
CA ASN A 143 27.43 3.13 -10.05
C ASN A 143 28.39 4.01 -9.23
N ASN A 144 29.10 4.92 -9.87
CA ASN A 144 29.96 5.88 -9.15
C ASN A 144 29.16 6.80 -8.22
N ILE A 145 27.95 7.23 -8.62
CA ILE A 145 27.05 7.99 -7.74
C ILE A 145 26.51 7.11 -6.61
N GLY A 146 26.24 5.83 -6.88
CA GLY A 146 25.76 4.84 -5.92
C GLY A 146 26.76 4.55 -4.79
N GLU A 147 28.06 4.60 -5.06
CA GLU A 147 29.10 4.47 -4.04
C GLU A 147 29.08 5.62 -3.02
N TYR A 148 28.67 6.82 -3.43
CA TYR A 148 28.50 7.97 -2.53
C TYR A 148 27.17 7.98 -1.75
N THR A 149 26.15 7.22 -2.20
CA THR A 149 24.80 7.25 -1.63
C THR A 149 24.30 5.93 -1.06
N SER A 150 25.16 4.88 -0.99
CA SER A 150 24.79 3.53 -0.52
C SER A 150 23.63 2.87 -1.30
N ILE A 151 23.44 3.22 -2.55
CA ILE A 151 22.48 2.59 -3.45
C ILE A 151 23.22 1.59 -4.32
N SER A 152 23.15 0.30 -3.98
CA SER A 152 23.68 -0.78 -4.81
C SER A 152 22.66 -1.16 -5.87
N ILE A 153 22.91 -0.82 -7.13
CA ILE A 153 22.19 -1.41 -8.26
C ILE A 153 22.89 -2.74 -8.56
N VAL A 154 22.29 -3.83 -8.10
CA VAL A 154 22.77 -5.18 -8.41
C VAL A 154 22.29 -5.55 -9.80
N SER A 155 23.14 -5.46 -10.81
CA SER A 155 22.91 -6.11 -12.12
C SER A 155 23.22 -7.58 -11.98
N SER A 156 22.25 -8.40 -11.61
CA SER A 156 22.37 -9.86 -11.64
C SER A 156 22.12 -10.34 -13.06
N TYR A 157 23.17 -10.45 -13.85
CA TYR A 157 23.14 -11.31 -15.02
C TYR A 157 23.52 -12.73 -14.58
N PRO A 158 22.65 -13.73 -14.78
CA PRO A 158 23.10 -15.12 -14.66
C PRO A 158 24.08 -15.41 -15.79
N THR A 159 25.34 -15.66 -15.45
CA THR A 159 26.29 -16.30 -16.36
C THR A 159 25.83 -17.73 -16.57
N PHE A 160 25.20 -17.99 -17.71
CA PHE A 160 25.05 -19.37 -18.18
C PHE A 160 26.37 -19.81 -18.82
N CYS A 161 27.08 -20.76 -18.18
CA CYS A 161 27.99 -21.68 -18.81
C CYS A 161 27.21 -22.79 -19.49
#